data_1c64842ddfdf3d8cadff463bcb689ee0
#
_entry.id   1c64842ddfdf3d8cadff463bcb689ee0
#
_cell.length_a   1.000
_cell.length_b   1.000
_cell.length_c   1.000
_cell.angle_alpha   90.00
_cell.angle_beta   90.00
_cell.angle_gamma   90.00
#
_symmetry.space_group_name_H-M   'P 1'
#
loop_
_entity.id
_entity.type
_entity.pdbx_description
1 polymer ?
#
loop_
_entity_poly.entity_id
_entity_poly.type
_entity_poly.pdbx_seq_one_letter_code
_entity_poly.pdbx_strand_id
1 'polypeptide(L)'
;MKKYLEEARVIGNEAITEAIYKLTFESPQIARSALPGQFVNVSVETAFLRRPFGIVEACGETGEVTIIYRLVGTGTAAMTTLRAGDTVSVEGPLGEGTFSTAAGKVLLVGGGVGLAPLICLAGRLDEKPVVLVGGKTKEETFWSEFFKDKAEKVYVTTDDVSAGIQGLAVAALPQILSENRIDRIAVCGPTVMMKTIAEKAQEAGISCEVSMEKRMACGIGVCLGCTFESKKDKKRYKVCSDGPVFDSKEVF
;
A
#
# COMPACT_ATOMS: atom_id res chain seq x y z
N MET A 1 -9.22 1.15 17.33
CA MET A 1 -9.30 -0.17 16.66
C MET A 1 -8.56 -1.22 17.50
N LYS A 2 -9.02 -2.49 17.49
CA LYS A 2 -8.33 -3.56 18.25
C LYS A 2 -7.10 -4.01 17.48
N LYS A 3 -5.97 -4.14 18.19
CA LYS A 3 -4.68 -4.60 17.67
C LYS A 3 -4.37 -5.95 18.29
N TYR A 4 -3.76 -6.83 17.52
CA TYR A 4 -3.44 -8.19 17.94
C TYR A 4 -1.94 -8.43 17.80
N LEU A 5 -1.41 -9.31 18.64
CA LEU A 5 -0.08 -9.87 18.52
C LEU A 5 -0.26 -11.38 18.39
N GLU A 6 0.09 -11.95 17.25
CA GLU A 6 -0.12 -13.35 16.93
C GLU A 6 1.18 -14.01 16.48
N GLU A 7 1.37 -15.27 16.91
CA GLU A 7 2.38 -16.15 16.33
C GLU A 7 1.75 -16.79 15.08
N ALA A 8 2.05 -16.22 13.92
CA ALA A 8 1.42 -16.55 12.66
C ALA A 8 2.21 -17.65 11.93
N ARG A 9 1.50 -18.69 11.49
CA ARG A 9 2.08 -19.77 10.69
C ARG A 9 2.24 -19.30 9.24
N VAL A 10 3.45 -19.42 8.71
CA VAL A 10 3.74 -19.13 7.30
C VAL A 10 3.06 -20.18 6.41
N ILE A 11 2.27 -19.72 5.45
CA ILE A 11 1.62 -20.55 4.42
C ILE A 11 2.51 -20.64 3.18
N GLY A 12 3.13 -19.53 2.80
CA GLY A 12 4.05 -19.50 1.67
C GLY A 12 4.86 -18.20 1.64
N ASN A 13 6.03 -18.26 1.04
CA ASN A 13 6.91 -17.12 0.83
C ASN A 13 7.58 -17.27 -0.54
N GLU A 14 7.06 -16.56 -1.52
CA GLU A 14 7.37 -16.75 -2.94
C GLU A 14 8.09 -15.53 -3.50
N ALA A 15 9.16 -15.75 -4.24
CA ALA A 15 9.80 -14.69 -5.03
C ALA A 15 8.93 -14.38 -6.25
N ILE A 16 8.50 -13.12 -6.38
CA ILE A 16 7.84 -12.61 -7.59
C ILE A 16 8.90 -12.16 -8.60
N THR A 17 9.94 -11.51 -8.09
CA THR A 17 11.15 -11.12 -8.83
C THR A 17 12.36 -11.39 -7.94
N GLU A 18 13.56 -11.15 -8.42
CA GLU A 18 14.78 -11.27 -7.59
C GLU A 18 14.75 -10.42 -6.31
N ALA A 19 14.01 -9.31 -6.32
CA ALA A 19 13.98 -8.36 -5.21
C ALA A 19 12.60 -8.22 -4.53
N ILE A 20 11.54 -8.85 -5.04
CA ILE A 20 10.16 -8.72 -4.53
C ILE A 20 9.64 -10.10 -4.14
N TYR A 21 9.09 -10.19 -2.96
CA TYR A 21 8.56 -11.42 -2.39
C TYR A 21 7.12 -11.24 -1.92
N LYS A 22 6.32 -12.30 -2.02
CA LYS A 22 4.96 -12.41 -1.48
C LYS A 22 4.99 -13.37 -0.31
N LEU A 23 4.70 -12.90 0.89
CA LEU A 23 4.57 -13.69 2.11
C LEU A 23 3.10 -13.77 2.51
N THR A 24 2.59 -15.00 2.63
CA THR A 24 1.26 -15.29 3.17
C THR A 24 1.40 -16.06 4.48
N PHE A 25 0.66 -15.65 5.49
CA PHE A 25 0.66 -16.27 6.81
C PHE A 25 -0.75 -16.31 7.39
N GLU A 26 -0.98 -17.24 8.30
CA GLU A 26 -2.26 -17.42 8.99
C GLU A 26 -2.28 -16.57 10.27
N SER A 27 -3.17 -15.59 10.30
CA SER A 27 -3.39 -14.65 11.40
C SER A 27 -4.88 -14.28 11.46
N PRO A 28 -5.73 -15.14 12.04
CA PRO A 28 -7.18 -15.04 11.89
C PRO A 28 -7.79 -13.75 12.46
N GLN A 29 -7.25 -13.22 13.56
CA GLN A 29 -7.78 -12.00 14.15
C GLN A 29 -7.44 -10.77 13.31
N ILE A 30 -6.21 -10.71 12.78
CA ILE A 30 -5.78 -9.66 11.87
C ILE A 30 -6.59 -9.74 10.57
N ALA A 31 -6.71 -10.95 9.97
CA ALA A 31 -7.42 -11.15 8.71
C ALA A 31 -8.88 -10.68 8.75
N ARG A 32 -9.60 -10.97 9.85
CA ARG A 32 -11.01 -10.56 10.03
C ARG A 32 -11.20 -9.07 10.25
N SER A 33 -10.21 -8.37 10.76
CA SER A 33 -10.33 -6.96 11.17
C SER A 33 -9.58 -5.98 10.27
N ALA A 34 -8.77 -6.45 9.34
CA ALA A 34 -7.97 -5.62 8.46
C ALA A 34 -8.81 -4.82 7.46
N LEU A 35 -8.49 -3.53 7.33
CA LEU A 35 -9.09 -2.59 6.40
C LEU A 35 -8.05 -2.11 5.36
N PRO A 36 -8.50 -1.67 4.16
CA PRO A 36 -7.61 -1.16 3.11
C PRO A 36 -6.75 0.02 3.58
N GLY A 37 -5.45 -0.05 3.33
CA GLY A 37 -4.49 0.95 3.77
C GLY A 37 -3.74 0.59 5.05
N GLN A 38 -4.26 -0.34 5.85
CA GLN A 38 -3.57 -0.80 7.06
C GLN A 38 -2.34 -1.65 6.77
N PHE A 39 -1.51 -1.81 7.79
CA PHE A 39 -0.26 -2.55 7.73
C PHE A 39 -0.11 -3.49 8.93
N VAL A 40 0.87 -4.37 8.85
CA VAL A 40 1.32 -5.24 9.93
C VAL A 40 2.79 -4.98 10.24
N ASN A 41 3.18 -5.18 11.49
CA ASN A 41 4.57 -5.22 11.92
C ASN A 41 5.02 -6.67 12.09
N VAL A 42 5.98 -7.10 11.29
CA VAL A 42 6.54 -8.45 11.32
C VAL A 42 7.84 -8.47 12.11
N SER A 43 7.99 -9.40 13.05
CA SER A 43 9.23 -9.65 13.77
C SER A 43 10.23 -10.37 12.86
N VAL A 44 11.49 -9.99 12.97
CA VAL A 44 12.59 -10.60 12.21
C VAL A 44 13.73 -10.88 13.18
N GLU A 45 14.17 -12.13 13.29
CA GLU A 45 15.18 -12.55 14.28
C GLU A 45 16.49 -11.73 14.24
N THR A 46 16.90 -11.33 13.02
CA THR A 46 18.14 -10.56 12.81
C THR A 46 18.00 -9.07 13.09
N ALA A 47 16.83 -8.60 13.56
CA ALA A 47 16.56 -7.18 13.69
C ALA A 47 15.80 -6.85 14.99
N PHE A 48 16.33 -5.88 15.74
CA PHE A 48 15.70 -5.43 16.99
C PHE A 48 14.28 -4.87 16.79
N LEU A 49 14.06 -4.10 15.73
CA LEU A 49 12.74 -3.54 15.41
C LEU A 49 11.98 -4.44 14.47
N ARG A 50 10.66 -4.50 14.64
CA ARG A 50 9.74 -5.09 13.65
C ARG A 50 9.77 -4.31 12.34
N ARG A 51 9.31 -4.94 11.27
CA ARG A 51 9.24 -4.34 9.93
C ARG A 51 7.79 -4.11 9.54
N PRO A 52 7.41 -2.85 9.22
CA PRO A 52 6.06 -2.54 8.77
C PRO A 52 5.87 -2.92 7.29
N PHE A 53 4.76 -3.60 6.99
CA PHE A 53 4.36 -3.96 5.63
C PHE A 53 2.88 -3.71 5.43
N GLY A 54 2.51 -3.03 4.35
CA GLY A 54 1.12 -2.84 3.96
C GLY A 54 0.44 -4.18 3.66
N ILE A 55 -0.80 -4.34 4.12
CA ILE A 55 -1.61 -5.52 3.85
C ILE A 55 -2.07 -5.46 2.39
N VAL A 56 -1.77 -6.52 1.64
CA VAL A 56 -2.19 -6.72 0.24
C VAL A 56 -3.55 -7.39 0.17
N GLU A 57 -3.72 -8.45 0.96
CA GLU A 57 -4.95 -9.21 1.05
C GLU A 57 -5.14 -9.70 2.50
N ALA A 58 -6.40 -9.76 2.91
CA ALA A 58 -6.82 -10.33 4.18
C ALA A 58 -8.16 -11.05 3.99
N CYS A 59 -8.14 -12.36 4.17
CA CYS A 59 -9.31 -13.22 4.04
C CYS A 59 -9.80 -13.66 5.42
N GLY A 60 -10.92 -13.10 5.87
CA GLY A 60 -11.49 -13.43 7.19
C GLY A 60 -11.99 -14.87 7.32
N GLU A 61 -12.30 -15.54 6.20
CA GLU A 61 -12.79 -16.91 6.16
C GLU A 61 -11.66 -17.92 6.38
N THR A 62 -10.53 -17.76 5.65
CA THR A 62 -9.36 -18.63 5.78
C THR A 62 -8.43 -18.21 6.92
N GLY A 63 -8.52 -16.96 7.38
CA GLY A 63 -7.62 -16.38 8.37
C GLY A 63 -6.27 -15.96 7.79
N GLU A 64 -6.14 -15.93 6.48
CA GLU A 64 -4.88 -15.60 5.79
C GLU A 64 -4.69 -14.11 5.60
N VAL A 65 -3.45 -13.68 5.77
CA VAL A 65 -2.97 -12.33 5.49
C VAL A 65 -1.77 -12.42 4.54
N THR A 66 -1.81 -11.61 3.49
CA THR A 66 -0.73 -11.52 2.49
C THR A 66 -0.09 -10.13 2.52
N ILE A 67 1.23 -10.11 2.53
CA ILE A 67 2.05 -8.91 2.31
C ILE A 67 2.98 -9.12 1.11
N ILE A 68 3.36 -8.01 0.47
CA ILE A 68 4.43 -8.02 -0.54
C ILE A 68 5.53 -7.10 -0.05
N TYR A 69 6.77 -7.59 -0.08
CA TYR A 69 7.92 -6.83 0.42
C TYR A 69 9.08 -6.83 -0.56
N ARG A 70 9.87 -5.77 -0.49
CA ARG A 70 11.12 -5.63 -1.27
C ARG A 70 12.32 -6.00 -0.40
N LEU A 71 13.25 -6.72 -0.98
CA LEU A 71 14.56 -7.00 -0.41
C LEU A 71 15.40 -5.70 -0.43
N VAL A 72 15.60 -5.10 0.76
CA VAL A 72 16.33 -3.83 0.89
C VAL A 72 17.41 -3.84 1.96
N GLY A 73 17.46 -4.83 2.82
CA GLY A 73 18.44 -4.91 3.91
C GLY A 73 18.37 -6.21 4.70
N THR A 74 19.17 -6.32 5.76
CA THR A 74 19.33 -7.55 6.55
C THR A 74 18.02 -8.15 7.05
N GLY A 75 17.07 -7.31 7.51
CA GLY A 75 15.77 -7.80 7.98
C GLY A 75 14.96 -8.45 6.87
N THR A 76 14.79 -7.78 5.71
CA THR A 76 14.05 -8.35 4.59
C THR A 76 14.81 -9.52 3.94
N ALA A 77 16.15 -9.54 4.01
CA ALA A 77 16.95 -10.70 3.59
C ALA A 77 16.67 -11.92 4.47
N ALA A 78 16.60 -11.75 5.79
CA ALA A 78 16.23 -12.84 6.69
C ALA A 78 14.80 -13.36 6.43
N MET A 79 13.85 -12.50 6.06
CA MET A 79 12.51 -12.94 5.71
C MET A 79 12.48 -13.85 4.48
N THR A 80 13.42 -13.74 3.54
CA THR A 80 13.44 -14.61 2.35
C THR A 80 13.73 -16.09 2.68
N THR A 81 14.24 -16.38 3.87
CA THR A 81 14.50 -17.75 4.32
C THR A 81 13.26 -18.45 4.90
N LEU A 82 12.20 -17.71 5.22
CA LEU A 82 10.95 -18.26 5.74
C LEU A 82 10.35 -19.28 4.76
N ARG A 83 9.83 -20.39 5.30
CA ARG A 83 9.20 -21.48 4.55
C ARG A 83 7.82 -21.78 5.11
N ALA A 84 6.98 -22.41 4.31
CA ALA A 84 5.69 -22.93 4.77
C ALA A 84 5.88 -23.83 6.01
N GLY A 85 5.10 -23.56 7.06
CA GLY A 85 5.18 -24.21 8.35
C GLY A 85 6.01 -23.46 9.39
N ASP A 86 6.85 -22.52 9.01
CA ASP A 86 7.55 -21.65 9.96
C ASP A 86 6.57 -20.76 10.73
N THR A 87 7.02 -20.21 11.85
CA THR A 87 6.24 -19.27 12.66
C THR A 87 6.90 -17.90 12.64
N VAL A 88 6.09 -16.85 12.51
CA VAL A 88 6.53 -15.46 12.56
C VAL A 88 5.61 -14.65 13.47
N SER A 89 6.19 -13.84 14.35
CA SER A 89 5.39 -12.97 15.22
C SER A 89 4.94 -11.73 14.47
N VAL A 90 3.63 -11.51 14.41
CA VAL A 90 2.98 -10.44 13.66
C VAL A 90 2.10 -9.61 14.58
N GLU A 91 2.25 -8.29 14.50
CA GLU A 91 1.43 -7.31 15.21
C GLU A 91 0.55 -6.55 14.21
N GLY A 92 -0.76 -6.48 14.43
CA GLY A 92 -1.69 -5.79 13.53
C GLY A 92 -3.17 -6.05 13.83
N PRO A 93 -4.06 -5.55 12.95
CA PRO A 93 -3.78 -4.55 11.94
C PRO A 93 -3.44 -3.21 12.59
N LEU A 94 -2.55 -2.43 11.98
CA LEU A 94 -2.08 -1.15 12.47
C LEU A 94 -2.51 -0.01 11.56
N GLY A 95 -2.63 1.20 12.14
CA GLY A 95 -3.14 2.38 11.46
C GLY A 95 -4.66 2.54 11.58
N GLU A 96 -5.10 3.75 11.92
CA GLU A 96 -6.53 4.09 12.01
C GLU A 96 -7.01 4.82 10.75
N GLY A 97 -6.11 5.50 10.03
CA GLY A 97 -6.37 6.08 8.71
C GLY A 97 -6.39 4.99 7.63
N THR A 98 -7.55 4.79 7.01
CA THR A 98 -7.81 3.77 5.99
C THR A 98 -8.36 4.40 4.73
N PHE A 99 -8.16 3.75 3.56
CA PHE A 99 -8.80 4.20 2.34
C PHE A 99 -10.32 4.07 2.43
N SER A 100 -11.01 5.05 1.90
CA SER A 100 -12.47 5.01 1.79
C SER A 100 -12.91 3.92 0.80
N THR A 101 -13.89 3.12 1.21
CA THR A 101 -14.60 2.16 0.35
C THR A 101 -15.99 2.65 -0.07
N ALA A 102 -16.29 3.95 0.15
CA ALA A 102 -17.57 4.54 -0.26
C ALA A 102 -17.79 4.38 -1.76
N ALA A 103 -19.06 4.32 -2.15
CA ALA A 103 -19.48 4.21 -3.55
C ALA A 103 -18.89 5.34 -4.41
N GLY A 104 -18.68 5.05 -5.70
CA GLY A 104 -18.12 5.96 -6.70
C GLY A 104 -16.88 5.40 -7.39
N LYS A 105 -16.58 5.96 -8.55
CA LYS A 105 -15.46 5.52 -9.38
C LYS A 105 -14.12 5.99 -8.81
N VAL A 106 -13.25 5.06 -8.50
CA VAL A 106 -11.94 5.33 -7.90
C VAL A 106 -10.83 5.14 -8.94
N LEU A 107 -9.90 6.10 -8.98
CA LEU A 107 -8.61 5.93 -9.64
C LEU A 107 -7.57 5.56 -8.59
N LEU A 108 -6.98 4.38 -8.72
CA LEU A 108 -5.85 3.94 -7.91
C LEU A 108 -4.56 4.29 -8.65
N VAL A 109 -3.66 5.02 -8.01
CA VAL A 109 -2.36 5.41 -8.59
C VAL A 109 -1.24 4.91 -7.69
N GLY A 110 -0.35 4.09 -8.23
CA GLY A 110 0.73 3.56 -7.40
C GLY A 110 2.02 3.31 -8.14
N GLY A 111 3.11 3.19 -7.37
CA GLY A 111 4.44 2.85 -7.87
C GLY A 111 5.21 1.95 -6.92
N GLY A 112 5.81 0.90 -7.47
CA GLY A 112 6.57 -0.08 -6.70
C GLY A 112 5.74 -0.75 -5.60
N VAL A 113 6.34 -0.97 -4.43
CA VAL A 113 5.64 -1.61 -3.28
C VAL A 113 4.47 -0.78 -2.74
N GLY A 114 4.37 0.51 -3.09
CA GLY A 114 3.22 1.34 -2.76
C GLY A 114 1.90 0.86 -3.40
N LEU A 115 1.96 -0.01 -4.41
CA LEU A 115 0.77 -0.66 -4.98
C LEU A 115 0.16 -1.71 -4.04
N ALA A 116 0.90 -2.24 -3.07
CA ALA A 116 0.42 -3.26 -2.14
C ALA A 116 -0.90 -2.89 -1.41
N PRO A 117 -1.01 -1.75 -0.69
CA PRO A 117 -2.26 -1.37 -0.04
C PRO A 117 -3.40 -1.04 -1.03
N LEU A 118 -3.07 -0.66 -2.27
CA LEU A 118 -4.06 -0.39 -3.31
C LEU A 118 -4.65 -1.68 -3.90
N ILE A 119 -3.92 -2.80 -3.89
CA ILE A 119 -4.45 -4.12 -4.25
C ILE A 119 -5.53 -4.52 -3.22
N CYS A 120 -5.27 -4.30 -1.93
CA CYS A 120 -6.26 -4.53 -0.88
C CYS A 120 -7.52 -3.67 -1.10
N LEU A 121 -7.35 -2.39 -1.41
CA LEU A 121 -8.46 -1.50 -1.68
C LEU A 121 -9.27 -1.98 -2.90
N ALA A 122 -8.61 -2.32 -4.01
CA ALA A 122 -9.28 -2.80 -5.23
C ALA A 122 -10.19 -4.01 -4.97
N GLY A 123 -9.77 -4.92 -4.07
CA GLY A 123 -10.56 -6.09 -3.67
C GLY A 123 -11.74 -5.80 -2.73
N ARG A 124 -11.88 -4.56 -2.24
CA ARG A 124 -12.93 -4.15 -1.30
C ARG A 124 -13.89 -3.10 -1.86
N LEU A 125 -13.67 -2.65 -3.09
CA LEU A 125 -14.56 -1.71 -3.77
C LEU A 125 -15.68 -2.49 -4.46
N ASP A 126 -16.92 -2.01 -4.34
CA ASP A 126 -18.09 -2.57 -5.03
C ASP A 126 -17.99 -2.38 -6.57
N GLU A 127 -17.48 -1.23 -6.98
CA GLU A 127 -17.23 -0.91 -8.40
C GLU A 127 -15.74 -1.06 -8.71
N LYS A 128 -15.40 -1.84 -9.74
CA LYS A 128 -14.01 -2.03 -10.17
C LYS A 128 -13.34 -0.69 -10.48
N PRO A 129 -12.19 -0.39 -9.84
CA PRO A 129 -11.48 0.88 -10.05
C PRO A 129 -10.79 0.94 -11.42
N VAL A 130 -10.43 2.15 -11.82
CA VAL A 130 -9.38 2.39 -12.80
C VAL A 130 -8.04 2.39 -12.07
N VAL A 131 -7.01 1.82 -12.67
CA VAL A 131 -5.68 1.70 -12.02
C VAL A 131 -4.61 2.31 -12.93
N LEU A 132 -3.70 3.06 -12.34
CA LEU A 132 -2.48 3.54 -12.97
C LEU A 132 -1.26 2.99 -12.22
N VAL A 133 -0.50 2.16 -12.90
CA VAL A 133 0.77 1.60 -12.41
C VAL A 133 1.92 2.42 -12.99
N GLY A 134 2.67 3.10 -12.13
CA GLY A 134 3.92 3.77 -12.48
C GLY A 134 5.12 2.89 -12.16
N GLY A 135 6.03 2.75 -13.10
CA GLY A 135 7.31 2.05 -12.93
C GLY A 135 8.46 2.84 -13.53
N LYS A 136 9.69 2.52 -13.15
CA LYS A 136 10.88 3.08 -13.80
C LYS A 136 11.11 2.44 -15.15
N THR A 137 10.93 1.15 -15.23
CA THR A 137 11.16 0.31 -16.40
C THR A 137 10.02 -0.70 -16.58
N LYS A 138 10.00 -1.38 -17.73
CA LYS A 138 9.03 -2.44 -18.04
C LYS A 138 9.02 -3.56 -16.99
N GLU A 139 10.16 -3.90 -16.42
CA GLU A 139 10.28 -4.93 -15.40
C GLU A 139 9.50 -4.58 -14.12
N GLU A 140 9.33 -3.30 -13.82
CA GLU A 140 8.53 -2.85 -12.67
C GLU A 140 7.02 -2.83 -12.94
N THR A 141 6.57 -3.11 -14.17
CA THR A 141 5.13 -3.07 -14.50
C THR A 141 4.38 -4.37 -14.15
N PHE A 142 5.08 -5.40 -13.67
CA PHE A 142 4.46 -6.68 -13.25
C PHE A 142 3.34 -6.47 -12.21
N TRP A 143 3.36 -5.36 -11.48
CA TRP A 143 2.30 -5.00 -10.53
C TRP A 143 0.91 -4.92 -11.18
N SER A 144 0.82 -4.64 -12.48
CA SER A 144 -0.44 -4.60 -13.22
C SER A 144 -1.18 -5.94 -13.19
N GLU A 145 -0.44 -7.06 -13.10
CA GLU A 145 -1.00 -8.40 -13.05
C GLU A 145 -1.92 -8.62 -11.82
N PHE A 146 -1.61 -7.97 -10.69
CA PHE A 146 -2.41 -8.07 -9.46
C PHE A 146 -3.77 -7.38 -9.56
N PHE A 147 -3.97 -6.57 -10.60
CA PHE A 147 -5.22 -5.83 -10.82
C PHE A 147 -6.08 -6.39 -11.97
N LYS A 148 -5.63 -7.40 -12.72
CA LYS A 148 -6.33 -7.94 -13.90
C LYS A 148 -7.81 -8.25 -13.65
N ASP A 149 -8.11 -8.90 -12.52
CA ASP A 149 -9.48 -9.29 -12.15
C ASP A 149 -10.16 -8.28 -11.23
N LYS A 150 -9.40 -7.36 -10.65
CA LYS A 150 -9.85 -6.38 -9.64
C LYS A 150 -10.12 -4.99 -10.23
N ALA A 151 -9.64 -4.69 -11.42
CA ALA A 151 -9.80 -3.39 -12.07
C ALA A 151 -10.69 -3.47 -13.31
N GLU A 152 -11.32 -2.35 -13.66
CA GLU A 152 -12.01 -2.18 -14.95
C GLU A 152 -10.99 -1.92 -16.05
N LYS A 153 -10.03 -1.05 -15.78
CA LYS A 153 -8.97 -0.69 -16.73
C LYS A 153 -7.66 -0.45 -16.00
N VAL A 154 -6.57 -0.94 -16.57
CA VAL A 154 -5.21 -0.73 -16.04
C VAL A 154 -4.40 0.06 -17.06
N TYR A 155 -3.89 1.21 -16.64
CA TYR A 155 -2.91 2.00 -17.37
C TYR A 155 -1.53 1.76 -16.77
N VAL A 156 -0.53 1.83 -17.60
CA VAL A 156 0.88 1.66 -17.21
C VAL A 156 1.68 2.85 -17.75
N THR A 157 2.59 3.36 -16.94
CA THR A 157 3.61 4.33 -17.35
C THR A 157 4.99 3.83 -16.96
N THR A 158 6.01 4.12 -17.78
CA THR A 158 7.41 3.87 -17.42
C THR A 158 8.25 5.12 -17.68
N ASP A 159 9.14 5.42 -16.72
CA ASP A 159 10.01 6.61 -16.80
C ASP A 159 10.95 6.55 -18.00
N ASP A 160 11.43 5.35 -18.35
CA ASP A 160 12.33 5.06 -19.47
C ASP A 160 11.63 4.81 -20.81
N VAL A 161 10.29 4.92 -20.84
CA VAL A 161 9.48 4.71 -22.06
C VAL A 161 9.50 3.25 -22.59
N SER A 162 9.89 2.30 -21.77
CA SER A 162 9.98 0.89 -22.20
C SER A 162 8.62 0.17 -22.28
N ALA A 163 7.58 0.72 -21.63
CA ALA A 163 6.22 0.17 -21.68
C ALA A 163 5.14 1.23 -21.34
N GLY A 164 3.94 1.05 -21.91
CA GLY A 164 2.77 1.85 -21.58
C GLY A 164 2.81 3.29 -22.11
N ILE A 165 2.18 4.22 -21.37
CA ILE A 165 2.18 5.64 -21.65
C ILE A 165 3.54 6.24 -21.26
N GLN A 166 4.11 7.06 -22.14
CA GLN A 166 5.41 7.66 -21.91
C GLN A 166 5.42 8.62 -20.74
N GLY A 167 6.38 8.45 -19.83
CA GLY A 167 6.73 9.40 -18.77
C GLY A 167 6.20 9.00 -17.39
N LEU A 168 6.32 9.94 -16.46
CA LEU A 168 5.90 9.76 -15.07
C LEU A 168 4.38 9.51 -14.96
N ALA A 169 3.95 8.85 -13.90
CA ALA A 169 2.53 8.55 -13.66
C ALA A 169 1.60 9.77 -13.83
N VAL A 170 2.05 10.97 -13.42
CA VAL A 170 1.28 12.20 -13.58
C VAL A 170 0.99 12.57 -15.06
N ALA A 171 1.84 12.15 -15.99
CA ALA A 171 1.65 12.45 -17.42
C ALA A 171 0.42 11.73 -18.01
N ALA A 172 0.05 10.58 -17.47
CA ALA A 172 -1.13 9.82 -17.90
C ALA A 172 -2.44 10.39 -17.35
N LEU A 173 -2.40 11.21 -16.30
CA LEU A 173 -3.59 11.64 -15.58
C LEU A 173 -4.59 12.42 -16.45
N PRO A 174 -4.18 13.38 -17.31
CA PRO A 174 -5.12 14.08 -18.19
C PRO A 174 -5.88 13.13 -19.13
N GLN A 175 -5.20 12.16 -19.73
CA GLN A 175 -5.83 11.16 -20.58
C GLN A 175 -6.83 10.32 -19.77
N ILE A 176 -6.42 9.82 -18.60
CA ILE A 176 -7.28 8.97 -17.76
C ILE A 176 -8.54 9.72 -17.35
N LEU A 177 -8.43 10.99 -16.92
CA LEU A 177 -9.57 11.80 -16.52
C LEU A 177 -10.48 12.19 -17.69
N SER A 178 -9.97 12.25 -18.92
CA SER A 178 -10.79 12.50 -20.10
C SER A 178 -11.57 11.26 -20.58
N GLU A 179 -11.00 10.08 -20.35
CA GLU A 179 -11.61 8.80 -20.76
C GLU A 179 -12.55 8.19 -19.71
N ASN A 180 -12.39 8.60 -18.43
CA ASN A 180 -13.12 7.98 -17.33
C ASN A 180 -13.69 9.06 -16.39
N ARG A 181 -14.93 8.88 -15.95
CA ARG A 181 -15.44 9.64 -14.82
C ARG A 181 -14.76 9.11 -13.56
N ILE A 182 -14.05 9.97 -12.84
CA ILE A 182 -13.37 9.66 -11.58
C ILE A 182 -13.96 10.53 -10.46
N ASP A 183 -14.46 9.91 -9.41
CA ASP A 183 -15.05 10.60 -8.26
C ASP A 183 -14.00 10.78 -7.15
N ARG A 184 -12.98 9.91 -7.07
CA ARG A 184 -11.95 9.91 -6.02
C ARG A 184 -10.64 9.30 -6.54
N ILE A 185 -9.51 9.79 -6.00
CA ILE A 185 -8.18 9.22 -6.27
C ILE A 185 -7.60 8.68 -4.97
N ALA A 186 -7.04 7.46 -5.01
CA ALA A 186 -6.24 6.87 -3.94
C ALA A 186 -4.81 6.64 -4.47
N VAL A 187 -3.82 7.22 -3.80
CA VAL A 187 -2.44 7.15 -4.27
C VAL A 187 -1.48 6.65 -3.19
N CYS A 188 -0.54 5.78 -3.58
CA CYS A 188 0.54 5.30 -2.71
C CYS A 188 1.81 5.04 -3.52
N GLY A 189 2.96 5.49 -3.01
CA GLY A 189 4.26 5.31 -3.64
C GLY A 189 5.24 6.43 -3.33
N PRO A 190 6.19 6.74 -4.21
CA PRO A 190 7.17 7.79 -3.98
C PRO A 190 6.51 9.14 -3.65
N THR A 191 7.03 9.83 -2.64
CA THR A 191 6.45 11.10 -2.13
C THR A 191 6.25 12.14 -3.25
N VAL A 192 7.19 12.24 -4.18
CA VAL A 192 7.09 13.18 -5.32
C VAL A 192 5.90 12.82 -6.21
N MET A 193 5.70 11.53 -6.51
CA MET A 193 4.55 11.05 -7.29
C MET A 193 3.23 11.36 -6.58
N MET A 194 3.12 11.02 -5.29
CA MET A 194 1.91 11.31 -4.51
C MET A 194 1.58 12.80 -4.51
N LYS A 195 2.60 13.65 -4.30
CA LYS A 195 2.43 15.11 -4.30
C LYS A 195 1.92 15.62 -5.65
N THR A 196 2.55 15.24 -6.77
CA THR A 196 2.14 15.70 -8.09
C THR A 196 0.74 15.23 -8.48
N ILE A 197 0.37 13.99 -8.11
CA ILE A 197 -0.99 13.48 -8.33
C ILE A 197 -2.01 14.24 -7.47
N ALA A 198 -1.68 14.51 -6.19
CA ALA A 198 -2.55 15.26 -5.29
C ALA A 198 -2.81 16.70 -5.79
N GLU A 199 -1.75 17.38 -6.28
CA GLU A 199 -1.87 18.71 -6.89
C GLU A 199 -2.81 18.68 -8.10
N LYS A 200 -2.66 17.71 -8.99
CA LYS A 200 -3.55 17.55 -10.18
C LYS A 200 -4.97 17.16 -9.81
N ALA A 201 -5.15 16.33 -8.79
CA ALA A 201 -6.47 15.99 -8.26
C ALA A 201 -7.18 17.26 -7.72
N GLN A 202 -6.44 18.11 -6.99
CA GLN A 202 -6.96 19.38 -6.48
C GLN A 202 -7.34 20.35 -7.61
N GLU A 203 -6.51 20.48 -8.65
CA GLU A 203 -6.83 21.29 -9.84
C GLU A 203 -8.11 20.80 -10.54
N ALA A 204 -8.33 19.48 -10.56
CA ALA A 204 -9.52 18.86 -11.16
C ALA A 204 -10.74 18.85 -10.21
N GLY A 205 -10.62 19.30 -8.97
CA GLY A 205 -11.69 19.26 -7.98
C GLY A 205 -12.03 17.86 -7.47
N ILE A 206 -11.12 16.88 -7.63
CA ILE A 206 -11.30 15.49 -7.24
C ILE A 206 -10.65 15.27 -5.86
N SER A 207 -11.35 14.57 -4.95
CA SER A 207 -10.79 14.18 -3.65
C SER A 207 -9.63 13.20 -3.83
N CYS A 208 -8.58 13.36 -3.02
CA CYS A 208 -7.38 12.53 -3.12
C CYS A 208 -6.93 12.06 -1.73
N GLU A 209 -6.86 10.74 -1.55
CA GLU A 209 -6.32 10.07 -0.37
C GLU A 209 -4.89 9.58 -0.66
N VAL A 210 -3.98 9.79 0.28
CA VAL A 210 -2.57 9.41 0.15
C VAL A 210 -2.17 8.46 1.27
N SER A 211 -1.52 7.35 0.95
CA SER A 211 -0.94 6.45 1.95
C SER A 211 0.53 6.79 2.15
N MET A 212 0.84 7.29 3.34
CA MET A 212 2.18 7.74 3.70
C MET A 212 3.06 6.63 4.24
N GLU A 213 4.34 6.69 3.88
CA GLU A 213 5.39 5.88 4.46
C GLU A 213 6.35 6.73 5.31
N LYS A 214 6.69 6.25 6.49
CA LYS A 214 7.71 6.82 7.37
C LYS A 214 8.51 5.71 8.03
N ARG A 215 9.74 6.01 8.45
CA ARG A 215 10.48 5.10 9.31
C ARG A 215 9.71 4.91 10.62
N MET A 216 9.52 3.65 11.00
CA MET A 216 8.77 3.28 12.20
C MET A 216 9.68 2.50 13.16
N ALA A 217 9.50 2.75 14.46
CA ALA A 217 10.07 1.93 15.50
C ALA A 217 8.97 1.11 16.17
N CYS A 218 8.05 1.72 16.92
CA CYS A 218 7.01 0.99 17.64
C CYS A 218 5.81 0.58 16.79
N GLY A 219 5.44 1.34 15.76
CA GLY A 219 4.25 1.10 14.93
C GLY A 219 2.89 1.36 15.59
N ILE A 220 2.87 1.70 16.89
CA ILE A 220 1.65 1.79 17.72
C ILE A 220 1.38 3.20 18.31
N GLY A 221 2.11 4.21 17.82
CA GLY A 221 1.87 5.61 18.20
C GLY A 221 2.61 6.11 19.45
N VAL A 222 3.49 5.32 20.08
CA VAL A 222 4.13 5.66 21.35
C VAL A 222 5.45 6.41 21.18
N CYS A 223 6.32 5.99 20.25
CA CYS A 223 7.70 6.50 20.15
C CYS A 223 7.84 7.82 19.40
N LEU A 224 6.79 8.32 18.73
CA LEU A 224 6.75 9.55 17.93
C LEU A 224 7.72 9.58 16.72
N GLY A 225 8.37 8.46 16.39
CA GLY A 225 9.36 8.39 15.29
C GLY A 225 8.79 8.61 13.88
N CYS A 226 7.50 8.31 13.67
CA CYS A 226 6.83 8.43 12.38
C CYS A 226 5.97 9.71 12.24
N THR A 227 6.25 10.75 13.05
CA THR A 227 5.44 11.99 13.01
C THR A 227 5.72 12.85 11.78
N PHE A 228 4.70 13.57 11.36
CA PHE A 228 4.82 14.69 10.42
C PHE A 228 3.89 15.84 10.85
N GLU A 229 4.14 17.04 10.36
CA GLU A 229 3.29 18.20 10.58
C GLU A 229 2.33 18.36 9.42
N SER A 230 1.03 18.37 9.70
CA SER A 230 -0.02 18.58 8.72
C SER A 230 0.06 19.98 8.11
N LYS A 231 -0.10 20.06 6.81
CA LYS A 231 -0.15 21.34 6.07
C LYS A 231 -1.44 22.11 6.34
N LYS A 232 -2.53 21.37 6.60
CA LYS A 232 -3.88 21.90 6.79
C LYS A 232 -4.05 22.63 8.12
N ASP A 233 -3.65 21.99 9.22
CA ASP A 233 -3.96 22.48 10.59
C ASP A 233 -2.73 22.66 11.48
N LYS A 234 -1.51 22.42 10.95
CA LYS A 234 -0.22 22.50 11.64
C LYS A 234 -0.06 21.58 12.84
N LYS A 235 -0.95 20.61 13.02
CA LYS A 235 -0.82 19.60 14.06
C LYS A 235 0.14 18.50 13.64
N ARG A 236 0.67 17.80 14.65
CA ARG A 236 1.52 16.62 14.43
C ARG A 236 0.68 15.37 14.44
N TYR A 237 0.80 14.60 13.36
CA TYR A 237 0.19 13.29 13.18
C TYR A 237 1.26 12.20 13.14
N LYS A 238 0.90 11.01 13.57
CA LYS A 238 1.73 9.80 13.55
C LYS A 238 1.23 8.88 12.43
N VAL A 239 2.08 8.60 11.45
CA VAL A 239 1.71 7.73 10.32
C VAL A 239 1.25 6.35 10.79
N CYS A 240 1.85 5.82 11.86
CA CYS A 240 1.53 4.48 12.35
C CYS A 240 0.21 4.35 13.11
N SER A 241 -0.35 5.44 13.67
CA SER A 241 -1.59 5.38 14.44
C SER A 241 -2.68 6.24 13.85
N ASP A 242 -2.38 7.48 13.41
CA ASP A 242 -3.37 8.41 12.90
C ASP A 242 -3.61 8.20 11.38
N GLY A 243 -2.62 7.60 10.68
CA GLY A 243 -2.65 7.14 9.30
C GLY A 243 -2.66 5.61 9.20
N PRO A 244 -2.06 5.04 8.13
CA PRO A 244 -1.17 5.69 7.16
C PRO A 244 -1.88 6.48 6.05
N VAL A 245 -3.18 6.32 5.89
CA VAL A 245 -3.96 7.06 4.87
C VAL A 245 -4.45 8.39 5.42
N PHE A 246 -4.27 9.44 4.65
CA PHE A 246 -4.67 10.82 4.97
C PHE A 246 -5.31 11.48 3.76
N ASP A 247 -6.13 12.52 3.98
CA ASP A 247 -6.48 13.46 2.91
C ASP A 247 -5.19 14.13 2.41
N SER A 248 -5.02 14.21 1.10
CA SER A 248 -3.82 14.78 0.49
C SER A 248 -3.53 16.22 0.96
N LYS A 249 -4.56 17.01 1.31
CA LYS A 249 -4.45 18.38 1.85
C LYS A 249 -3.86 18.44 3.26
N GLU A 250 -3.81 17.33 3.97
CA GLU A 250 -3.15 17.25 5.27
C GLU A 250 -1.64 17.06 5.13
N VAL A 251 -1.22 16.47 3.99
CA VAL A 251 0.17 16.05 3.75
C VAL A 251 0.92 17.06 2.88
N PHE A 252 0.29 17.59 1.82
CA PHE A 252 0.92 18.42 0.78
C PHE A 252 0.43 19.85 0.70
#